data_758a8236bc23b40462dac8c2da4ab9cd
#
_entry.id   758a8236bc23b40462dac8c2da4ab9cd
#
_cell.length_a   1.000
_cell.length_b   1.000
_cell.length_c   1.000
_cell.angle_alpha   90.00
_cell.angle_beta   90.00
_cell.angle_gamma   90.00
#
_symmetry.space_group_name_H-M   'P 1'
#
loop_
_entity.id
_entity.type
_entity.pdbx_description
1 polymer ?
#
loop_
_entity_poly.entity_id
_entity_poly.type
_entity_poly.pdbx_seq_one_letter_code
_entity_poly.pdbx_strand_id
1 'polypeptide(L)'
;MSLILLPIPSRDFDPTEVAVSWKILTQRGHRVVFATPDGKPGACDPIMLSGIGLDPWSGIPVLRHLRVLGRLLGANSDARNAYAEMLRDPAFMNPMRWDQIEPGDFDALVLGGGHRARGMREFFESSILQRITVAFFAEQKPVAAICHGVLLAARSKRGDGRSVLYGRKTTTLPWAIERKGNTLAHFGRFWDPNYYRTYVEAAGQPFGYMSVQQEVTRALASPSDFSDVPASDPEFKRKTSGLARDTATDERPAWVVRDGNYISARWPGDAHSFARTFAEVLEAGAA
;
A
#
# COMPACT_ATOMS: atom_id res chain seq x y z
N MET A 1 18.20 -15.65 2.98
CA MET A 1 17.04 -15.82 2.06
C MET A 1 15.81 -16.03 2.92
N SER A 2 14.81 -15.17 2.79
CA SER A 2 13.56 -15.23 3.59
C SER A 2 12.38 -15.60 2.71
N LEU A 3 11.40 -16.31 3.30
CA LEU A 3 10.10 -16.59 2.70
C LEU A 3 9.10 -15.52 3.13
N ILE A 4 8.64 -14.71 2.19
CA ILE A 4 7.83 -13.53 2.43
C ILE A 4 6.40 -13.79 1.98
N LEU A 5 5.44 -13.59 2.87
CA LEU A 5 4.02 -13.59 2.53
C LEU A 5 3.60 -12.21 2.01
N LEU A 6 2.94 -12.17 0.84
CA LEU A 6 2.36 -10.97 0.24
C LEU A 6 0.89 -11.25 -0.12
N PRO A 7 -0.03 -11.09 0.83
CA PRO A 7 -1.45 -11.24 0.55
C PRO A 7 -1.97 -10.04 -0.25
N ILE A 8 -2.84 -10.31 -1.21
CA ILE A 8 -3.48 -9.31 -2.07
C ILE A 8 -4.98 -9.61 -2.21
N PRO A 9 -5.83 -8.61 -2.45
CA PRO A 9 -7.25 -8.84 -2.76
C PRO A 9 -7.43 -9.49 -4.14
N SER A 10 -8.64 -9.96 -4.42
CA SER A 10 -9.00 -10.46 -5.74
C SER A 10 -8.80 -9.42 -6.85
N ARG A 11 -8.89 -8.13 -6.52
CA ARG A 11 -8.78 -7.02 -7.49
C ARG A 11 -8.48 -5.69 -6.83
N ASP A 12 -8.07 -4.72 -7.66
CA ASP A 12 -7.93 -3.30 -7.32
C ASP A 12 -6.76 -2.96 -6.36
N PHE A 13 -5.79 -3.87 -6.17
CA PHE A 13 -4.56 -3.48 -5.48
C PHE A 13 -3.73 -2.48 -6.32
N ASP A 14 -2.90 -1.67 -5.67
CA ASP A 14 -2.03 -0.74 -6.40
C ASP A 14 -0.89 -1.49 -7.11
N PRO A 15 -0.76 -1.32 -8.45
CA PRO A 15 0.26 -2.04 -9.22
C PRO A 15 1.69 -1.67 -8.84
N THR A 16 1.94 -0.42 -8.40
CA THR A 16 3.28 0.03 -8.03
C THR A 16 3.70 -0.57 -6.70
N GLU A 17 2.85 -0.47 -5.69
CA GLU A 17 3.16 -0.91 -4.34
C GLU A 17 3.41 -2.42 -4.26
N VAL A 18 2.62 -3.20 -4.99
CA VAL A 18 2.75 -4.66 -5.00
C VAL A 18 3.89 -5.11 -5.92
N ALA A 19 3.90 -4.67 -7.18
CA ALA A 19 4.84 -5.23 -8.15
C ALA A 19 6.28 -4.72 -7.97
N VAL A 20 6.47 -3.45 -7.59
CA VAL A 20 7.83 -2.93 -7.30
C VAL A 20 8.40 -3.61 -6.05
N SER A 21 7.58 -3.78 -5.01
CA SER A 21 8.01 -4.48 -3.80
C SER A 21 8.37 -5.94 -4.09
N TRP A 22 7.50 -6.67 -4.80
CA TRP A 22 7.80 -8.03 -5.24
C TRP A 22 9.13 -8.11 -6.02
N LYS A 23 9.31 -7.23 -7.01
CA LYS A 23 10.49 -7.23 -7.87
C LYS A 23 11.78 -7.00 -7.09
N ILE A 24 11.81 -5.99 -6.22
CA ILE A 24 12.99 -5.66 -5.41
C ILE A 24 13.32 -6.80 -4.45
N LEU A 25 12.34 -7.35 -3.76
CA LEU A 25 12.54 -8.45 -2.82
C LEU A 25 13.07 -9.71 -3.51
N THR A 26 12.53 -10.06 -4.68
CA THR A 26 13.01 -11.21 -5.46
C THR A 26 14.40 -10.97 -6.04
N GLN A 27 14.72 -9.77 -6.51
CA GLN A 27 16.06 -9.39 -6.96
C GLN A 27 17.10 -9.43 -5.84
N ARG A 28 16.70 -9.23 -4.58
CA ARG A 28 17.53 -9.35 -3.38
C ARG A 28 17.63 -10.80 -2.87
N GLY A 29 17.10 -11.77 -3.63
CA GLY A 29 17.21 -13.20 -3.33
C GLY A 29 16.21 -13.71 -2.30
N HIS A 30 15.17 -12.96 -1.97
CA HIS A 30 14.06 -13.43 -1.14
C HIS A 30 13.01 -14.15 -2.01
N ARG A 31 12.23 -15.00 -1.39
CA ARG A 31 11.15 -15.73 -2.03
C ARG A 31 9.82 -15.14 -1.60
N VAL A 32 9.00 -14.70 -2.55
CA VAL A 32 7.68 -14.11 -2.28
C VAL A 32 6.60 -15.12 -2.62
N VAL A 33 5.65 -15.31 -1.71
CA VAL A 33 4.45 -16.11 -1.87
C VAL A 33 3.25 -15.19 -1.85
N PHE A 34 2.47 -15.20 -2.92
CA PHE A 34 1.21 -14.48 -2.99
C PHE A 34 0.08 -15.29 -2.37
N ALA A 35 -0.88 -14.59 -1.77
CA ALA A 35 -2.09 -15.20 -1.28
C ALA A 35 -3.31 -14.33 -1.63
N THR A 36 -4.40 -14.97 -2.06
CA THR A 36 -5.65 -14.32 -2.46
C THR A 36 -6.84 -14.98 -1.75
N PRO A 37 -8.04 -14.38 -1.75
CA PRO A 37 -9.18 -14.94 -1.07
C PRO A 37 -9.55 -16.36 -1.54
N ASP A 38 -9.40 -16.62 -2.83
CA ASP A 38 -9.87 -17.86 -3.49
C ASP A 38 -8.75 -18.69 -4.15
N GLY A 39 -7.49 -18.30 -4.00
CA GLY A 39 -6.35 -19.01 -4.61
C GLY A 39 -6.20 -18.76 -6.12
N LYS A 40 -6.86 -17.75 -6.67
CA LYS A 40 -6.70 -17.35 -8.07
C LYS A 40 -5.88 -16.06 -8.17
N PRO A 41 -5.17 -15.84 -9.28
CA PRO A 41 -4.42 -14.61 -9.49
C PRO A 41 -5.29 -13.36 -9.30
N GLY A 42 -4.84 -12.43 -8.48
CA GLY A 42 -5.50 -11.15 -8.29
C GLY A 42 -5.24 -10.19 -9.48
N ALA A 43 -6.02 -9.13 -9.58
CA ALA A 43 -5.84 -8.09 -10.58
C ALA A 43 -5.58 -6.72 -9.92
N CYS A 44 -4.60 -5.98 -10.42
CA CYS A 44 -4.38 -4.60 -9.96
C CYS A 44 -5.51 -3.67 -10.42
N ASP A 45 -5.55 -2.45 -9.87
CA ASP A 45 -6.43 -1.41 -10.40
C ASP A 45 -6.02 -1.02 -11.84
N PRO A 46 -6.85 -1.32 -12.85
CA PRO A 46 -6.54 -1.05 -14.25
C PRO A 46 -6.44 0.45 -14.55
N ILE A 47 -7.09 1.29 -13.76
CA ILE A 47 -7.04 2.75 -13.91
C ILE A 47 -5.66 3.25 -13.45
N MET A 48 -5.20 2.78 -12.30
CA MET A 48 -3.85 3.12 -11.81
C MET A 48 -2.77 2.54 -12.70
N LEU A 49 -2.94 1.34 -13.23
CA LEU A 49 -1.97 0.71 -14.13
C LEU A 49 -1.84 1.47 -15.46
N SER A 50 -2.97 1.78 -16.10
CA SER A 50 -2.98 2.38 -17.44
C SER A 50 -3.00 3.91 -17.45
N GLY A 51 -3.50 4.53 -16.39
CA GLY A 51 -3.84 5.96 -16.33
C GLY A 51 -5.09 6.32 -17.14
N ILE A 52 -5.73 5.35 -17.81
CA ILE A 52 -6.97 5.59 -18.57
C ILE A 52 -8.14 5.69 -17.58
N GLY A 53 -8.90 6.75 -17.67
CA GLY A 53 -10.03 6.99 -16.77
C GLY A 53 -9.77 8.02 -15.69
N LEU A 54 -8.57 8.61 -15.61
CA LEU A 54 -8.23 9.66 -14.65
C LEU A 54 -8.49 11.07 -15.19
N ASP A 55 -8.64 11.22 -16.48
CA ASP A 55 -8.88 12.51 -17.14
C ASP A 55 -10.39 12.80 -17.33
N PRO A 56 -10.84 14.08 -17.28
CA PRO A 56 -12.26 14.45 -17.37
C PRO A 56 -12.96 13.99 -18.66
N TRP A 57 -12.21 13.88 -19.74
CA TRP A 57 -12.69 13.42 -21.06
C TRP A 57 -12.65 11.90 -21.24
N SER A 58 -12.28 11.15 -20.20
CA SER A 58 -12.16 9.68 -20.28
C SER A 58 -13.47 8.96 -20.60
N GLY A 59 -14.61 9.61 -20.35
CA GLY A 59 -15.94 9.14 -20.76
C GLY A 59 -16.20 9.22 -22.26
N ILE A 60 -15.38 9.95 -23.03
CA ILE A 60 -15.52 10.13 -24.48
C ILE A 60 -14.63 9.09 -25.18
N PRO A 61 -15.20 8.14 -25.97
CA PRO A 61 -14.43 7.01 -26.53
C PRO A 61 -13.19 7.43 -27.33
N VAL A 62 -13.26 8.50 -28.12
CA VAL A 62 -12.16 8.99 -28.94
C VAL A 62 -11.06 9.65 -28.09
N LEU A 63 -11.44 10.33 -26.98
CA LEU A 63 -10.52 11.10 -26.15
C LEU A 63 -9.95 10.31 -24.96
N ARG A 64 -10.53 9.15 -24.63
CA ARG A 64 -10.14 8.36 -23.43
C ARG A 64 -8.66 7.97 -23.40
N HIS A 65 -7.99 7.93 -24.54
CA HIS A 65 -6.58 7.59 -24.66
C HIS A 65 -5.64 8.81 -24.53
N LEU A 66 -6.20 10.03 -24.55
CA LEU A 66 -5.46 11.26 -24.25
C LEU A 66 -5.30 11.36 -22.72
N ARG A 67 -4.15 10.91 -22.24
CA ARG A 67 -3.83 10.83 -20.80
C ARG A 67 -2.92 11.99 -20.41
N VAL A 68 -3.44 12.98 -19.72
CA VAL A 68 -2.69 14.07 -19.10
C VAL A 68 -2.51 13.77 -17.61
N LEU A 69 -3.61 13.76 -16.85
CA LEU A 69 -3.60 13.34 -15.44
C LEU A 69 -3.22 11.88 -15.30
N GLY A 70 -3.65 11.03 -16.21
CA GLY A 70 -3.33 9.61 -16.21
C GLY A 70 -1.84 9.30 -16.32
N ARG A 71 -1.04 10.13 -17.03
CA ARG A 71 0.43 9.99 -17.08
C ARG A 71 1.09 10.44 -15.78
N LEU A 72 0.50 11.42 -15.10
CA LEU A 72 1.04 12.02 -13.89
C LEU A 72 0.73 11.16 -12.65
N LEU A 73 -0.50 10.65 -12.56
CA LEU A 73 -1.00 9.97 -11.37
C LEU A 73 -0.93 8.44 -11.46
N GLY A 74 -1.00 7.88 -12.68
CA GLY A 74 -0.92 6.44 -12.89
C GLY A 74 0.48 5.86 -12.65
N ALA A 75 0.59 4.54 -12.76
CA ALA A 75 1.85 3.81 -12.65
C ALA A 75 2.87 4.32 -13.68
N ASN A 76 4.12 4.51 -13.26
CA ASN A 76 5.22 4.86 -14.15
C ASN A 76 5.69 3.62 -14.96
N SER A 77 6.71 3.80 -15.81
CA SER A 77 7.27 2.71 -16.63
C SER A 77 7.79 1.55 -15.78
N ASP A 78 8.48 1.86 -14.67
CA ASP A 78 9.08 0.84 -13.80
C ASP A 78 8.03 -0.03 -13.15
N ALA A 79 6.96 0.59 -12.62
CA ALA A 79 5.84 -0.13 -12.02
C ALA A 79 5.08 -0.97 -13.05
N ARG A 80 4.86 -0.44 -14.27
CA ARG A 80 4.20 -1.22 -15.34
C ARG A 80 5.05 -2.41 -15.79
N ASN A 81 6.37 -2.22 -15.91
CA ASN A 81 7.29 -3.29 -16.26
C ASN A 81 7.36 -4.34 -15.16
N ALA A 82 7.47 -3.93 -13.88
CA ALA A 82 7.45 -4.83 -12.73
C ALA A 82 6.15 -5.63 -12.69
N TYR A 83 5.00 -4.99 -12.93
CA TYR A 83 3.71 -5.69 -12.98
C TYR A 83 3.64 -6.69 -14.14
N ALA A 84 4.14 -6.33 -15.32
CA ALA A 84 4.17 -7.23 -16.48
C ALA A 84 5.11 -8.43 -16.26
N GLU A 85 6.20 -8.27 -15.52
CA GLU A 85 7.07 -9.37 -15.09
C GLU A 85 6.38 -10.25 -14.05
N MET A 86 5.74 -9.64 -13.05
CA MET A 86 5.01 -10.35 -11.98
C MET A 86 3.88 -11.23 -12.52
N LEU A 87 3.18 -10.79 -13.56
CA LEU A 87 2.14 -11.58 -14.24
C LEU A 87 2.66 -12.89 -14.89
N ARG A 88 3.98 -13.04 -15.02
CA ARG A 88 4.63 -14.26 -15.56
C ARG A 88 5.24 -15.12 -14.44
N ASP A 89 5.25 -14.61 -13.22
CA ASP A 89 5.81 -15.33 -12.07
C ASP A 89 4.88 -16.47 -11.64
N PRO A 90 5.38 -17.71 -11.54
CA PRO A 90 4.58 -18.84 -11.10
C PRO A 90 3.94 -18.66 -9.72
N ALA A 91 4.59 -17.93 -8.80
CA ALA A 91 4.05 -17.69 -7.47
C ALA A 91 2.84 -16.74 -7.53
N PHE A 92 2.85 -15.74 -8.44
CA PHE A 92 1.70 -14.87 -8.67
C PHE A 92 0.56 -15.59 -9.39
N MET A 93 0.88 -16.45 -10.34
CA MET A 93 -0.10 -17.19 -11.12
C MET A 93 -0.77 -18.34 -10.35
N ASN A 94 -0.13 -18.81 -9.26
CA ASN A 94 -0.63 -19.87 -8.40
C ASN A 94 -0.60 -19.44 -6.94
N PRO A 95 -1.35 -18.40 -6.56
CA PRO A 95 -1.35 -17.91 -5.18
C PRO A 95 -2.05 -18.94 -4.27
N MET A 96 -1.63 -18.97 -3.02
CA MET A 96 -2.35 -19.73 -2.00
C MET A 96 -3.66 -19.04 -1.60
N ARG A 97 -4.56 -19.76 -0.94
CA ARG A 97 -5.76 -19.15 -0.37
C ARG A 97 -5.45 -18.51 0.98
N TRP A 98 -6.15 -17.40 1.32
CA TRP A 98 -5.97 -16.77 2.62
C TRP A 98 -6.23 -17.70 3.80
N ASP A 99 -7.21 -18.60 3.69
CA ASP A 99 -7.57 -19.55 4.75
C ASP A 99 -6.58 -20.72 4.90
N GLN A 100 -5.60 -20.82 3.99
CA GLN A 100 -4.53 -21.81 4.03
C GLN A 100 -3.20 -21.23 4.53
N ILE A 101 -3.18 -19.96 4.90
CA ILE A 101 -1.96 -19.33 5.42
C ILE A 101 -1.71 -19.77 6.85
N GLU A 102 -0.56 -20.41 7.06
CA GLU A 102 -0.02 -20.69 8.37
C GLU A 102 1.13 -19.70 8.65
N PRO A 103 0.94 -18.72 9.58
CA PRO A 103 1.94 -17.66 9.81
C PRO A 103 3.32 -18.20 10.17
N GLY A 104 3.38 -19.39 10.79
CA GLY A 104 4.64 -20.06 11.17
C GLY A 104 5.53 -20.43 10.00
N ASP A 105 4.96 -20.63 8.81
CA ASP A 105 5.68 -21.03 7.61
C ASP A 105 6.46 -19.88 6.94
N PHE A 106 6.19 -18.62 7.34
CA PHE A 106 6.76 -17.44 6.71
C PHE A 106 7.67 -16.66 7.65
N ASP A 107 8.73 -16.10 7.10
CA ASP A 107 9.68 -15.27 7.83
C ASP A 107 9.22 -13.82 7.94
N ALA A 108 8.42 -13.33 7.00
CA ALA A 108 8.05 -11.93 6.92
C ALA A 108 6.72 -11.70 6.18
N LEU A 109 6.11 -10.51 6.39
CA LEU A 109 4.83 -10.11 5.82
C LEU A 109 4.94 -8.75 5.12
N VAL A 110 4.40 -8.64 3.90
CA VAL A 110 4.23 -7.37 3.19
C VAL A 110 2.75 -7.10 2.96
N LEU A 111 2.29 -5.92 3.36
CA LEU A 111 0.92 -5.44 3.19
C LEU A 111 0.91 -4.30 2.17
N GLY A 112 0.62 -4.63 0.92
CA GLY A 112 0.41 -3.65 -0.15
C GLY A 112 -0.90 -2.91 0.02
N GLY A 113 -1.02 -1.75 -0.60
CA GLY A 113 -2.25 -0.97 -0.57
C GLY A 113 -2.98 -0.92 -1.90
N GLY A 114 -3.85 0.03 -1.98
CA GLY A 114 -4.77 0.35 -3.05
C GLY A 114 -5.93 1.12 -2.44
N HIS A 115 -6.53 2.02 -3.20
CA HIS A 115 -7.53 2.92 -2.66
C HIS A 115 -8.96 2.63 -3.15
N ARG A 116 -9.11 1.77 -4.16
CA ARG A 116 -10.41 1.52 -4.76
C ARG A 116 -11.27 0.61 -3.87
N ALA A 117 -12.33 1.19 -3.29
CA ALA A 117 -13.21 0.51 -2.33
C ALA A 117 -13.72 -0.85 -2.81
N ARG A 118 -14.01 -0.98 -4.11
CA ARG A 118 -14.61 -2.16 -4.74
C ARG A 118 -13.83 -3.47 -4.45
N GLY A 119 -12.49 -3.43 -4.50
CA GLY A 119 -11.63 -4.59 -4.25
C GLY A 119 -10.95 -4.50 -2.89
N MET A 120 -10.50 -3.30 -2.49
CA MET A 120 -9.66 -3.17 -1.31
C MET A 120 -10.38 -3.35 0.03
N ARG A 121 -11.72 -3.15 0.10
CA ARG A 121 -12.46 -3.46 1.34
C ARG A 121 -12.40 -4.92 1.71
N GLU A 122 -12.46 -5.84 0.73
CA GLU A 122 -12.28 -7.27 0.94
C GLU A 122 -10.99 -7.55 1.74
N PHE A 123 -9.91 -6.87 1.39
CA PHE A 123 -8.60 -7.03 2.02
C PHE A 123 -8.55 -6.42 3.43
N PHE A 124 -9.00 -5.18 3.60
CA PHE A 124 -8.91 -4.48 4.89
C PHE A 124 -9.91 -4.98 5.94
N GLU A 125 -11.01 -5.57 5.51
CA GLU A 125 -12.07 -6.09 6.38
C GLU A 125 -11.93 -7.60 6.66
N SER A 126 -10.94 -8.27 6.05
CA SER A 126 -10.70 -9.70 6.23
C SER A 126 -10.26 -10.03 7.65
N SER A 127 -11.11 -10.71 8.40
CA SER A 127 -10.78 -11.23 9.74
C SER A 127 -9.65 -12.27 9.68
N ILE A 128 -9.50 -12.98 8.57
CA ILE A 128 -8.41 -13.94 8.34
C ILE A 128 -7.08 -13.18 8.29
N LEU A 129 -6.98 -12.17 7.43
CA LEU A 129 -5.73 -11.39 7.30
C LEU A 129 -5.40 -10.60 8.55
N GLN A 130 -6.42 -10.10 9.28
CA GLN A 130 -6.20 -9.43 10.56
C GLN A 130 -5.58 -10.38 11.59
N ARG A 131 -6.07 -11.62 11.71
CA ARG A 131 -5.48 -12.64 12.61
C ARG A 131 -4.06 -13.01 12.21
N ILE A 132 -3.80 -13.19 10.90
CA ILE A 132 -2.45 -13.45 10.37
C ILE A 132 -1.52 -12.29 10.73
N THR A 133 -1.93 -11.05 10.48
CA THR A 133 -1.15 -9.86 10.82
C THR A 133 -0.83 -9.83 12.33
N VAL A 134 -1.80 -10.10 13.20
CA VAL A 134 -1.57 -10.19 14.65
C VAL A 134 -0.49 -11.22 14.98
N ALA A 135 -0.52 -12.41 14.35
CA ALA A 135 0.47 -13.46 14.59
C ALA A 135 1.90 -13.00 14.23
N PHE A 136 2.10 -12.36 13.05
CA PHE A 136 3.40 -11.83 12.68
C PHE A 136 3.96 -10.82 13.68
N PHE A 137 3.10 -9.89 14.15
CA PHE A 137 3.52 -8.92 15.18
C PHE A 137 3.79 -9.58 16.53
N ALA A 138 3.01 -10.57 16.93
CA ALA A 138 3.18 -11.30 18.20
C ALA A 138 4.50 -12.11 18.19
N GLU A 139 4.86 -12.71 17.06
CA GLU A 139 6.11 -13.45 16.86
C GLU A 139 7.30 -12.54 16.56
N GLN A 140 7.09 -11.23 16.56
CA GLN A 140 8.12 -10.22 16.24
C GLN A 140 8.78 -10.43 14.86
N LYS A 141 8.08 -11.05 13.92
CA LYS A 141 8.54 -11.20 12.55
C LYS A 141 8.54 -9.85 11.82
N PRO A 142 9.44 -9.64 10.84
CA PRO A 142 9.44 -8.45 10.01
C PRO A 142 8.10 -8.23 9.28
N VAL A 143 7.55 -7.04 9.40
CA VAL A 143 6.31 -6.62 8.71
C VAL A 143 6.54 -5.30 7.99
N ALA A 144 6.16 -5.23 6.74
CA ALA A 144 6.17 -4.00 5.95
C ALA A 144 4.76 -3.68 5.46
N ALA A 145 4.32 -2.43 5.61
CA ALA A 145 3.00 -1.96 5.17
C ALA A 145 3.09 -0.61 4.46
N ILE A 146 2.45 -0.47 3.32
CA ILE A 146 2.48 0.77 2.54
C ILE A 146 1.08 1.29 2.26
N CYS A 147 0.92 2.63 2.30
CA CYS A 147 -0.30 3.31 1.91
C CYS A 147 -1.52 2.78 2.70
N HIS A 148 -2.58 2.41 1.99
CA HIS A 148 -3.75 1.79 2.59
C HIS A 148 -3.46 0.42 3.23
N GLY A 149 -2.37 -0.28 2.87
CA GLY A 149 -1.98 -1.53 3.53
C GLY A 149 -1.77 -1.38 5.03
N VAL A 150 -1.41 -0.18 5.50
CA VAL A 150 -1.29 0.15 6.92
C VAL A 150 -2.65 0.09 7.65
N LEU A 151 -3.79 0.27 6.95
CA LEU A 151 -5.13 0.11 7.55
C LEU A 151 -5.37 -1.32 8.02
N LEU A 152 -4.88 -2.33 7.29
CA LEU A 152 -5.02 -3.71 7.72
C LEU A 152 -4.29 -3.93 9.05
N ALA A 153 -3.06 -3.43 9.18
CA ALA A 153 -2.32 -3.48 10.45
C ALA A 153 -3.04 -2.68 11.56
N ALA A 154 -3.54 -1.48 11.26
CA ALA A 154 -4.27 -0.66 12.24
C ALA A 154 -5.54 -1.34 12.76
N ARG A 155 -6.24 -2.08 11.90
CA ARG A 155 -7.46 -2.84 12.22
C ARG A 155 -7.18 -4.20 12.87
N SER A 156 -5.95 -4.70 12.79
CA SER A 156 -5.52 -5.96 13.40
C SER A 156 -5.35 -5.77 14.91
N LYS A 157 -6.26 -6.34 15.70
CA LYS A 157 -6.30 -6.13 17.13
C LYS A 157 -5.76 -7.33 17.90
N ARG A 158 -4.87 -7.04 18.86
CA ARG A 158 -4.34 -8.00 19.83
C ARG A 158 -5.43 -8.43 20.82
N GLY A 159 -5.14 -9.41 21.64
CA GLY A 159 -6.06 -9.92 22.66
C GLY A 159 -6.51 -8.87 23.71
N ASP A 160 -5.75 -7.78 23.87
CA ASP A 160 -6.10 -6.64 24.72
C ASP A 160 -7.02 -5.62 24.02
N GLY A 161 -7.46 -5.89 22.80
CA GLY A 161 -8.32 -5.02 21.99
C GLY A 161 -7.60 -3.85 21.31
N ARG A 162 -6.29 -3.67 21.57
CA ARG A 162 -5.48 -2.63 20.93
C ARG A 162 -4.95 -3.09 19.58
N SER A 163 -4.75 -2.13 18.67
CA SER A 163 -4.09 -2.38 17.39
C SER A 163 -2.68 -2.95 17.59
N VAL A 164 -2.21 -3.75 16.64
CA VAL A 164 -0.78 -4.15 16.59
C VAL A 164 0.16 -2.94 16.42
N LEU A 165 -0.36 -1.81 15.93
CA LEU A 165 0.39 -0.55 15.80
C LEU A 165 0.40 0.30 17.08
N TYR A 166 -0.36 -0.07 18.12
CA TYR A 166 -0.38 0.67 19.38
C TYR A 166 1.00 0.66 20.05
N GLY A 167 1.58 1.86 20.23
CA GLY A 167 2.94 2.07 20.75
C GLY A 167 4.05 1.91 19.72
N ARG A 168 3.73 1.93 18.42
CA ARG A 168 4.71 1.92 17.32
C ARG A 168 4.67 3.22 16.53
N LYS A 169 5.84 3.64 16.05
CA LYS A 169 5.92 4.72 15.07
C LYS A 169 5.54 4.19 13.69
N THR A 170 4.69 4.93 13.00
CA THR A 170 4.21 4.56 11.67
C THR A 170 3.95 5.77 10.79
N THR A 171 3.92 5.55 9.48
CA THR A 171 3.37 6.46 8.49
C THR A 171 2.36 5.72 7.61
N THR A 172 1.55 6.44 6.89
CA THR A 172 0.59 5.92 5.90
C THR A 172 0.24 7.03 4.91
N LEU A 173 -0.70 6.80 4.00
CA LEU A 173 -1.14 7.85 3.07
C LEU A 173 -1.59 9.11 3.85
N PRO A 174 -0.86 10.23 3.75
CA PRO A 174 -1.23 11.45 4.45
C PRO A 174 -2.55 12.04 3.92
N TRP A 175 -3.37 12.53 4.83
CA TRP A 175 -4.63 13.18 4.44
C TRP A 175 -4.45 14.30 3.41
N ALA A 176 -3.35 15.03 3.49
CA ALA A 176 -3.04 16.09 2.53
C ALA A 176 -2.94 15.57 1.08
N ILE A 177 -2.38 14.37 0.87
CA ILE A 177 -2.27 13.72 -0.44
C ILE A 177 -3.61 13.09 -0.84
N GLU A 178 -4.24 12.34 0.06
CA GLU A 178 -5.55 11.72 -0.17
C GLU A 178 -6.63 12.75 -0.54
N ARG A 179 -6.65 13.88 0.18
CA ARG A 179 -7.58 15.00 -0.09
C ARG A 179 -7.35 15.61 -1.47
N LYS A 180 -6.08 15.80 -1.89
CA LYS A 180 -5.75 16.29 -3.26
C LYS A 180 -6.27 15.32 -4.31
N GLY A 181 -6.02 14.03 -4.17
CA GLY A 181 -6.53 12.98 -5.06
C GLY A 181 -8.05 12.98 -5.12
N ASN A 182 -8.72 13.04 -3.96
CA ASN A 182 -10.17 13.10 -3.88
C ASN A 182 -10.74 14.36 -4.56
N THR A 183 -10.12 15.52 -4.36
CA THR A 183 -10.53 16.77 -5.04
C THR A 183 -10.38 16.64 -6.56
N LEU A 184 -9.28 16.09 -7.03
CA LEU A 184 -9.08 15.85 -8.47
C LEU A 184 -10.12 14.87 -9.03
N ALA A 185 -10.51 13.84 -8.27
CA ALA A 185 -11.54 12.90 -8.70
C ALA A 185 -12.89 13.58 -8.86
N HIS A 186 -13.27 14.49 -7.98
CA HIS A 186 -14.53 15.22 -8.10
C HIS A 186 -14.63 16.02 -9.40
N PHE A 187 -13.54 16.56 -9.90
CA PHE A 187 -13.50 17.28 -11.17
C PHE A 187 -13.22 16.37 -12.37
N GLY A 188 -12.27 15.46 -12.23
CA GLY A 188 -11.81 14.61 -13.33
C GLY A 188 -12.64 13.33 -13.52
N ARG A 189 -13.30 12.87 -12.47
CA ARG A 189 -14.09 11.65 -12.43
C ARG A 189 -15.44 11.89 -11.74
N PHE A 190 -16.15 12.92 -12.16
CA PHE A 190 -17.44 13.30 -11.55
C PHE A 190 -18.48 12.16 -11.51
N TRP A 191 -18.31 11.13 -12.35
CA TRP A 191 -19.10 9.89 -12.34
C TRP A 191 -18.66 8.87 -11.28
N ASP A 192 -17.46 9.05 -10.67
CA ASP A 192 -16.91 8.22 -9.62
C ASP A 192 -16.08 9.10 -8.67
N PRO A 193 -16.71 10.06 -7.96
CA PRO A 193 -16.03 11.11 -7.21
C PRO A 193 -15.25 10.56 -6.00
N ASN A 194 -15.63 9.38 -5.50
CA ASN A 194 -14.98 8.73 -4.37
C ASN A 194 -13.90 7.72 -4.79
N TYR A 195 -13.43 7.80 -6.03
CA TYR A 195 -12.44 6.85 -6.56
C TYR A 195 -11.19 6.70 -5.65
N TYR A 196 -10.70 7.80 -5.06
CA TYR A 196 -9.55 7.79 -4.16
C TYR A 196 -9.92 7.58 -2.68
N ARG A 197 -11.19 7.34 -2.34
CA ARG A 197 -11.67 7.15 -0.98
C ARG A 197 -12.21 5.74 -0.80
N THR A 198 -11.43 4.89 -0.11
CA THR A 198 -11.90 3.53 0.24
C THR A 198 -13.06 3.59 1.22
N TYR A 199 -13.00 4.53 2.13
CA TYR A 199 -14.06 4.81 3.10
C TYR A 199 -14.41 6.30 3.07
N VAL A 200 -15.68 6.60 3.15
CA VAL A 200 -16.21 7.96 3.23
C VAL A 200 -16.88 8.18 4.57
N GLU A 201 -16.94 9.42 5.00
CA GLU A 201 -17.52 9.82 6.27
C GLU A 201 -19.00 9.44 6.36
N ALA A 202 -19.43 8.96 7.53
CA ALA A 202 -20.84 8.84 7.88
C ALA A 202 -21.43 10.23 8.22
N ALA A 203 -22.74 10.31 8.25
CA ALA A 203 -23.43 11.54 8.64
C ALA A 203 -22.95 12.03 10.03
N GLY A 204 -22.56 13.30 10.10
CA GLY A 204 -22.05 13.93 11.33
C GLY A 204 -20.55 13.77 11.58
N GLN A 205 -19.84 12.99 10.79
CA GLN A 205 -18.38 12.92 10.89
C GLN A 205 -17.72 14.10 10.15
N PRO A 206 -16.66 14.70 10.70
CA PRO A 206 -15.93 15.77 10.02
C PRO A 206 -15.19 15.23 8.78
N PHE A 207 -15.05 16.09 7.78
CA PHE A 207 -14.35 15.75 6.55
C PHE A 207 -12.90 15.32 6.80
N GLY A 208 -12.51 14.16 6.29
CA GLY A 208 -11.21 13.53 6.52
C GLY A 208 -11.20 12.55 7.71
N TYR A 209 -12.28 12.43 8.48
CA TYR A 209 -12.33 11.50 9.62
C TYR A 209 -12.07 10.05 9.20
N MET A 210 -12.57 9.63 8.04
CA MET A 210 -12.37 8.29 7.46
C MET A 210 -11.16 8.23 6.51
N SER A 211 -10.30 9.25 6.50
CA SER A 211 -9.04 9.17 5.77
C SER A 211 -8.11 8.12 6.38
N VAL A 212 -7.22 7.59 5.55
CA VAL A 212 -6.24 6.57 5.98
C VAL A 212 -5.42 7.06 7.17
N GLN A 213 -4.87 8.28 7.07
CA GLN A 213 -4.10 8.90 8.15
C GLN A 213 -4.89 8.98 9.45
N GLN A 214 -6.11 9.49 9.42
CA GLN A 214 -6.90 9.69 10.62
C GLN A 214 -7.32 8.37 11.26
N GLU A 215 -7.67 7.37 10.48
CA GLU A 215 -8.01 6.05 11.00
C GLU A 215 -6.78 5.38 11.64
N VAL A 216 -5.63 5.40 10.97
CA VAL A 216 -4.38 4.86 11.52
C VAL A 216 -3.99 5.61 12.79
N THR A 217 -4.03 6.95 12.82
CA THR A 217 -3.68 7.75 13.99
C THR A 217 -4.54 7.39 15.21
N ARG A 218 -5.83 7.12 15.02
CA ARG A 218 -6.72 6.68 16.12
C ARG A 218 -6.37 5.29 16.68
N ALA A 219 -5.62 4.48 15.94
CA ALA A 219 -5.17 3.15 16.38
C ALA A 219 -3.85 3.18 17.17
N LEU A 220 -3.15 4.32 17.18
CA LEU A 220 -1.86 4.50 17.85
C LEU A 220 -2.03 4.81 19.35
N ALA A 221 -0.95 4.71 20.11
CA ALA A 221 -0.93 5.12 21.52
C ALA A 221 -0.99 6.63 21.69
N SER A 222 -0.35 7.36 20.76
CA SER A 222 -0.33 8.81 20.72
C SER A 222 -0.40 9.29 19.27
N PRO A 223 -1.06 10.42 18.97
CA PRO A 223 -0.98 11.04 17.65
C PRO A 223 0.45 11.35 17.20
N SER A 224 1.39 11.57 18.12
CA SER A 224 2.81 11.80 17.84
C SER A 224 3.55 10.55 17.35
N ASP A 225 2.95 9.38 17.45
CA ASP A 225 3.49 8.15 16.88
C ASP A 225 3.25 8.07 15.37
N PHE A 226 2.37 8.91 14.82
CA PHE A 226 2.25 9.11 13.39
C PHE A 226 3.37 10.02 12.89
N SER A 227 4.22 9.49 12.00
CA SER A 227 5.39 10.19 11.47
C SER A 227 5.12 10.69 10.05
N ASP A 228 4.90 11.99 9.90
CA ASP A 228 4.84 12.65 8.59
C ASP A 228 6.14 13.39 8.31
N VAL A 229 6.33 13.83 7.08
CA VAL A 229 7.51 14.61 6.66
C VAL A 229 7.56 15.91 7.43
N PRO A 230 8.63 16.17 8.21
CA PRO A 230 8.72 17.42 8.96
C PRO A 230 8.96 18.60 8.01
N ALA A 231 8.42 19.77 8.35
CA ALA A 231 8.57 20.98 7.54
C ALA A 231 10.04 21.42 7.39
N SER A 232 10.92 20.97 8.28
CA SER A 232 12.36 21.20 8.24
C SER A 232 13.13 20.27 7.29
N ASP A 233 12.46 19.23 6.72
CA ASP A 233 13.12 18.32 5.77
C ASP A 233 13.51 19.10 4.51
N PRO A 234 14.77 19.03 4.03
CA PRO A 234 15.24 19.77 2.86
C PRO A 234 14.47 19.40 1.58
N GLU A 235 13.93 18.21 1.50
CA GLU A 235 13.11 17.73 0.38
C GLU A 235 11.59 17.83 0.67
N PHE A 236 11.17 18.59 1.69
CA PHE A 236 9.77 18.68 2.13
C PHE A 236 8.79 18.90 0.98
N LYS A 237 9.05 19.89 0.12
CA LYS A 237 8.18 20.22 -1.01
C LYS A 237 8.05 19.05 -1.99
N ARG A 238 9.15 18.34 -2.24
CA ARG A 238 9.18 17.17 -3.12
C ARG A 238 8.41 16.01 -2.49
N LYS A 239 8.72 15.68 -1.24
CA LYS A 239 8.10 14.59 -0.48
C LYS A 239 6.60 14.78 -0.27
N THR A 240 6.11 16.03 -0.14
CA THR A 240 4.69 16.34 0.11
C THR A 240 3.89 16.72 -1.14
N SER A 241 4.52 16.71 -2.31
CA SER A 241 3.88 17.09 -3.58
C SER A 241 2.69 16.19 -3.95
N GLY A 242 2.79 14.88 -3.65
CA GLY A 242 1.86 13.85 -4.15
C GLY A 242 2.10 13.49 -5.62
N LEU A 243 3.21 13.94 -6.21
CA LEU A 243 3.58 13.72 -7.61
C LEU A 243 4.97 13.12 -7.80
N ALA A 244 5.94 13.58 -7.00
CA ALA A 244 7.30 13.08 -7.07
C ALA A 244 7.37 11.67 -6.48
N ARG A 245 7.92 10.74 -7.25
CA ARG A 245 8.07 9.32 -6.90
C ARG A 245 9.54 8.97 -6.80
N ASP A 246 9.86 8.07 -5.91
CA ASP A 246 11.18 7.46 -5.85
C ASP A 246 11.42 6.51 -7.04
N THR A 247 12.68 6.18 -7.23
CA THR A 247 13.13 5.25 -8.26
C THR A 247 14.21 4.31 -7.71
N ALA A 248 14.71 3.42 -8.54
CA ALA A 248 15.84 2.57 -8.17
C ALA A 248 17.10 3.37 -7.77
N THR A 249 17.24 4.63 -8.23
CA THR A 249 18.45 5.47 -8.06
C THR A 249 18.18 6.81 -7.37
N ASP A 250 16.93 7.20 -7.15
CA ASP A 250 16.57 8.47 -6.48
C ASP A 250 15.53 8.21 -5.38
N GLU A 251 15.97 8.27 -4.14
CA GLU A 251 15.12 8.09 -2.96
C GLU A 251 14.68 9.39 -2.29
N ARG A 252 15.14 10.55 -2.80
CA ARG A 252 14.82 11.87 -2.22
C ARG A 252 13.32 12.15 -2.07
N PRO A 253 12.41 11.68 -2.97
CA PRO A 253 10.97 11.87 -2.79
C PRO A 253 10.36 11.01 -1.69
N ALA A 254 11.02 9.93 -1.27
CA ALA A 254 10.45 8.94 -0.38
C ALA A 254 10.42 9.37 1.07
N TRP A 255 9.46 8.82 1.79
CA TRP A 255 9.38 8.87 3.24
C TRP A 255 8.99 7.49 3.77
N VAL A 256 9.95 6.84 4.39
CA VAL A 256 9.81 5.50 4.98
C VAL A 256 10.09 5.61 6.47
N VAL A 257 9.25 5.00 7.28
CA VAL A 257 9.39 4.94 8.74
C VAL A 257 9.71 3.52 9.14
N ARG A 258 10.77 3.36 9.92
CA ARG A 258 11.18 2.10 10.52
C ARG A 258 11.03 2.17 12.03
N ASP A 259 10.36 1.18 12.60
CA ASP A 259 10.24 0.95 14.04
C ASP A 259 10.60 -0.50 14.36
N GLY A 260 11.89 -0.73 14.66
CA GLY A 260 12.44 -2.06 14.83
C GLY A 260 12.38 -2.88 13.54
N ASN A 261 11.56 -3.92 13.55
CA ASN A 261 11.30 -4.80 12.40
C ASN A 261 10.01 -4.46 11.64
N TYR A 262 9.32 -3.38 12.02
CA TYR A 262 8.17 -2.84 11.30
C TYR A 262 8.59 -1.68 10.40
N ILE A 263 8.18 -1.75 9.14
CA ILE A 263 8.45 -0.73 8.12
C ILE A 263 7.13 -0.20 7.59
N SER A 264 7.00 1.11 7.48
CA SER A 264 5.84 1.72 6.83
C SER A 264 6.21 2.81 5.84
N ALA A 265 5.38 3.00 4.81
CA ALA A 265 5.54 4.05 3.80
C ALA A 265 4.18 4.62 3.38
N ARG A 266 4.20 5.76 2.69
CA ARG A 266 2.99 6.58 2.53
C ARG A 266 2.13 6.21 1.34
N TRP A 267 2.73 5.99 0.18
CA TRP A 267 2.00 5.91 -1.10
C TRP A 267 2.90 5.31 -2.21
N PRO A 268 2.37 5.03 -3.41
CA PRO A 268 3.17 4.44 -4.50
C PRO A 268 4.46 5.17 -4.86
N GLY A 269 4.58 6.44 -4.49
CA GLY A 269 5.81 7.22 -4.70
C GLY A 269 6.95 6.91 -3.74
N ASP A 270 6.76 6.03 -2.77
CA ASP A 270 7.77 5.59 -1.81
C ASP A 270 8.17 4.11 -2.03
N ALA A 271 7.64 3.44 -3.05
CA ALA A 271 7.68 1.98 -3.19
C ALA A 271 9.08 1.39 -3.31
N HIS A 272 10.01 2.07 -3.99
CA HIS A 272 11.39 1.57 -4.13
C HIS A 272 12.14 1.63 -2.79
N SER A 273 12.07 2.75 -2.10
CA SER A 273 12.73 2.94 -0.80
C SER A 273 12.10 2.04 0.27
N PHE A 274 10.78 1.89 0.26
CA PHE A 274 10.04 0.97 1.12
C PHE A 274 10.54 -0.47 0.98
N ALA A 275 10.58 -0.98 -0.25
CA ALA A 275 11.01 -2.36 -0.50
C ALA A 275 12.49 -2.59 -0.20
N ARG A 276 13.38 -1.61 -0.48
CA ARG A 276 14.80 -1.69 -0.13
C ARG A 276 15.02 -1.72 1.37
N THR A 277 14.38 -0.79 2.10
CA THR A 277 14.49 -0.74 3.57
C THR A 277 13.99 -2.04 4.20
N PHE A 278 12.93 -2.63 3.64
CA PHE A 278 12.44 -3.91 4.14
C PHE A 278 13.41 -5.06 3.85
N ALA A 279 13.99 -5.13 2.64
CA ALA A 279 15.01 -6.13 2.32
C ALA A 279 16.24 -6.03 3.25
N GLU A 280 16.69 -4.82 3.59
CA GLU A 280 17.77 -4.59 4.54
C GLU A 280 17.45 -5.14 5.94
N VAL A 281 16.20 -4.99 6.39
CA VAL A 281 15.76 -5.56 7.68
C VAL A 281 15.80 -7.09 7.65
N LEU A 282 15.39 -7.71 6.54
CA LEU A 282 15.43 -9.16 6.37
C LEU A 282 16.85 -9.71 6.32
N GLU A 283 17.76 -8.99 5.67
CA GLU A 283 19.18 -9.35 5.56
C GLU A 283 19.89 -9.24 6.92
N ALA A 284 19.60 -8.19 7.68
CA ALA A 284 20.17 -7.98 9.02
C ALA A 284 19.70 -9.02 10.05
N GLY A 285 18.49 -9.53 9.92
CA GLY A 285 17.95 -10.58 10.79
C GLY A 285 18.42 -11.99 10.44
N ALA A 286 19.08 -12.17 9.29
CA ALA A 286 19.63 -13.45 8.82
C ALA A 286 21.13 -13.62 9.14
N ALA A 287 21.80 -12.57 9.64
CA ALA A 287 23.20 -12.57 10.07
C ALA A 287 23.30 -12.85 11.56
#